data_9c596a401e030f01c62b05970846077e
#
_entry.id   9c596a401e030f01c62b05970846077e
#
_cell.length_a   1.000
_cell.length_b   1.000
_cell.length_c   1.000
_cell.angle_alpha   90.00
_cell.angle_beta   90.00
_cell.angle_gamma   90.00
#
_symmetry.space_group_name_H-M   'P 1'
#
loop_
_entity.id
_entity.type
_entity.pdbx_description
1 polymer ?
#
loop_
_entity_poly.entity_id
_entity_poly.type
_entity_poly.pdbx_seq_one_letter_code
_entity_poly.pdbx_strand_id
1 'polypeptide(L)'
;MIFVMLLRCDFRKLGKLGPRMICIFMGCATTLGIGFFALFPLFANALGGADKTWGATAALYASWVGGSANMAAIEDALPVDSGAYSCALALDTACYSLWIALLLFAVKYAQKWNKACKADTSKLDAVAAA
;
A
#
# COMPACT_ATOMS: atom_id res chain seq x y z
N MET A 1 3.70 -3.39 18.82
CA MET A 1 4.75 -3.60 17.80
C MET A 1 4.99 -2.38 16.94
N ILE A 2 3.97 -1.72 16.40
CA ILE A 2 4.11 -0.51 15.55
C ILE A 2 4.85 0.62 16.27
N PHE A 3 4.58 0.86 17.55
CA PHE A 3 5.24 1.90 18.35
C PHE A 3 6.76 1.67 18.46
N VAL A 4 7.20 0.43 18.62
CA VAL A 4 8.63 0.08 18.69
C VAL A 4 9.32 0.27 17.33
N MET A 5 8.61 -0.01 16.23
CA MET A 5 9.11 0.27 14.87
C MET A 5 9.22 1.77 14.60
N LEU A 6 8.25 2.56 15.06
CA LEU A 6 8.29 4.02 14.97
C LEU A 6 9.45 4.62 15.76
N LEU A 7 9.76 4.08 16.94
CA LEU A 7 10.92 4.51 17.75
C LEU A 7 12.27 4.21 17.07
N ARG A 8 12.32 3.17 16.24
CA ARG A 8 13.52 2.84 15.44
C ARG A 8 13.60 3.62 14.13
N CYS A 9 12.53 4.29 13.75
CA CYS A 9 12.49 5.09 12.55
C CYS A 9 13.28 6.38 12.78
N ASP A 10 14.40 6.51 12.09
CA ASP A 10 15.24 7.70 12.16
C ASP A 10 14.58 8.83 11.33
N PHE A 11 13.74 9.63 11.98
CA PHE A 11 13.04 10.77 11.35
C PHE A 11 13.99 11.76 10.66
N ARG A 12 15.26 11.80 11.10
CA ARG A 12 16.29 12.62 10.44
C ARG A 12 16.66 12.06 9.07
N LYS A 13 16.67 10.71 8.91
CA LYS A 13 16.88 10.07 7.60
C LYS A 13 15.68 10.29 6.68
N LEU A 14 14.46 10.25 7.22
CA LEU A 14 13.24 10.58 6.47
C LEU A 14 13.26 12.04 5.97
N GLY A 15 13.69 12.97 6.82
CA GLY A 15 13.85 14.38 6.44
C GLY A 15 14.89 14.61 5.33
N LYS A 16 15.94 13.77 5.28
CA LYS A 16 16.97 13.82 4.22
C LYS A 16 16.46 13.32 2.86
N LEU A 17 15.44 12.44 2.82
CA LEU A 17 14.80 12.04 1.57
C LEU A 17 14.05 13.18 0.87
N GLY A 18 13.76 14.25 1.62
CA GLY A 18 13.15 15.48 1.11
C GLY A 18 11.61 15.40 0.97
N PRO A 19 10.96 16.56 0.94
CA PRO A 19 9.50 16.67 0.88
C PRO A 19 8.92 16.03 -0.39
N ARG A 20 9.72 15.90 -1.45
CA ARG A 20 9.31 15.32 -2.73
C ARG A 20 8.88 13.84 -2.60
N MET A 21 9.62 13.06 -1.79
CA MET A 21 9.27 11.65 -1.55
C MET A 21 7.97 11.51 -0.75
N ILE A 22 7.76 12.39 0.23
CA ILE A 22 6.53 12.43 1.02
C ILE A 22 5.35 12.78 0.11
N CYS A 23 5.49 13.78 -0.77
CA CYS A 23 4.45 14.14 -1.73
C CYS A 23 4.11 13.01 -2.69
N ILE A 24 5.11 12.27 -3.19
CA ILE A 24 4.90 11.12 -4.08
C ILE A 24 4.15 10.02 -3.32
N PHE A 25 4.56 9.71 -2.09
CA PHE A 25 3.88 8.71 -1.27
C PHE A 25 2.42 9.07 -1.00
N MET A 26 2.16 10.33 -0.60
CA MET A 26 0.80 10.83 -0.38
C MET A 26 -0.02 10.79 -1.68
N GLY A 27 0.57 11.13 -2.81
CA GLY A 27 -0.06 11.04 -4.13
C GLY A 27 -0.46 9.60 -4.47
N CYS A 28 0.44 8.64 -4.27
CA CYS A 28 0.15 7.22 -4.50
C CYS A 28 -0.97 6.71 -3.58
N ALA A 29 -0.91 7.02 -2.28
CA ALA A 29 -1.94 6.62 -1.32
C ALA A 29 -3.31 7.22 -1.69
N THR A 30 -3.35 8.49 -2.08
CA THR A 30 -4.58 9.15 -2.52
C THR A 30 -5.14 8.53 -3.79
N THR A 31 -4.30 8.23 -4.77
CA THR A 31 -4.70 7.59 -6.03
C THR A 31 -5.28 6.19 -5.79
N LEU A 32 -4.65 5.41 -4.89
CA LEU A 32 -5.19 4.11 -4.46
C LEU A 32 -6.57 4.30 -3.80
N GLY A 33 -6.71 5.27 -2.88
CA GLY A 33 -7.98 5.55 -2.23
C GLY A 33 -9.10 5.91 -3.22
N ILE A 34 -8.81 6.76 -4.19
CA ILE A 34 -9.75 7.11 -5.26
C ILE A 34 -10.13 5.86 -6.07
N GLY A 35 -9.15 5.00 -6.39
CA GLY A 35 -9.39 3.74 -7.09
C GLY A 35 -10.33 2.80 -6.32
N PHE A 36 -10.07 2.57 -5.04
CA PHE A 36 -10.92 1.76 -4.18
C PHE A 36 -12.33 2.35 -4.06
N PHE A 37 -12.44 3.65 -3.85
CA PHE A 37 -13.73 4.35 -3.74
C PHE A 37 -14.54 4.28 -5.04
N ALA A 38 -13.90 4.45 -6.19
CA ALA A 38 -14.56 4.40 -7.50
C ALA A 38 -15.01 2.98 -7.89
N LEU A 39 -14.20 1.97 -7.53
CA LEU A 39 -14.50 0.57 -7.85
C LEU A 39 -15.50 -0.06 -6.87
N PHE A 40 -15.57 0.44 -5.64
CA PHE A 40 -16.46 -0.10 -4.61
C PHE A 40 -17.92 -0.25 -5.05
N PRO A 41 -18.60 0.77 -5.59
CA PRO A 41 -20.00 0.63 -5.99
C PRO A 41 -20.21 -0.36 -7.14
N LEU A 42 -19.19 -0.56 -7.97
CA LEU A 42 -19.25 -1.50 -9.10
C LEU A 42 -19.23 -2.96 -8.61
N PHE A 43 -18.43 -3.26 -7.58
CA PHE A 43 -18.24 -4.59 -7.05
C PHE A 43 -19.10 -4.91 -5.82
N ALA A 44 -19.55 -3.90 -5.08
CA ALA A 44 -20.35 -4.10 -3.86
C ALA A 44 -21.61 -4.93 -4.09
N ASN A 45 -22.30 -4.70 -5.20
CA ASN A 45 -23.50 -5.46 -5.57
C ASN A 45 -23.19 -6.92 -5.93
N ALA A 46 -22.04 -7.19 -6.54
CA ALA A 46 -21.60 -8.53 -6.89
C ALA A 46 -21.11 -9.34 -5.68
N LEU A 47 -20.64 -8.65 -4.62
CA LEU A 47 -20.06 -9.25 -3.41
C LEU A 47 -21.06 -9.41 -2.26
N GLY A 48 -22.34 -9.21 -2.48
CA GLY A 48 -23.39 -9.43 -1.46
C GLY A 48 -23.95 -8.16 -0.83
N GLY A 49 -23.69 -7.00 -1.40
CA GLY A 49 -24.23 -5.71 -1.00
C GLY A 49 -23.24 -4.79 -0.29
N ALA A 50 -23.45 -3.49 -0.44
CA ALA A 50 -22.58 -2.48 0.09
C ALA A 50 -22.46 -2.54 1.61
N ASP A 51 -23.56 -2.82 2.31
CA ASP A 51 -23.61 -2.86 3.77
C ASP A 51 -22.70 -3.92 4.42
N LYS A 52 -22.43 -5.02 3.70
CA LYS A 52 -21.58 -6.12 4.19
C LYS A 52 -20.12 -5.97 3.78
N THR A 53 -19.87 -5.31 2.65
CA THR A 53 -18.55 -5.32 2.02
C THR A 53 -17.73 -4.06 2.27
N TRP A 54 -18.37 -2.94 2.70
CA TRP A 54 -17.65 -1.67 2.89
C TRP A 54 -16.51 -1.76 3.91
N GLY A 55 -16.74 -2.43 5.05
CA GLY A 55 -15.73 -2.60 6.09
C GLY A 55 -14.55 -3.46 5.63
N ALA A 56 -14.82 -4.56 4.92
CA ALA A 56 -13.78 -5.40 4.34
C ALA A 56 -12.97 -4.67 3.26
N THR A 57 -13.62 -3.83 2.45
CA THR A 57 -12.95 -3.00 1.45
C THR A 57 -12.09 -1.93 2.10
N ALA A 58 -12.56 -1.30 3.18
CA ALA A 58 -11.78 -0.34 3.96
C ALA A 58 -10.54 -1.01 4.59
N ALA A 59 -10.69 -2.21 5.13
CA ALA A 59 -9.59 -3.00 5.68
C ALA A 59 -8.57 -3.36 4.61
N LEU A 60 -9.04 -3.78 3.42
CA LEU A 60 -8.17 -4.08 2.28
C LEU A 60 -7.38 -2.83 1.81
N TYR A 61 -8.03 -1.68 1.70
CA TYR A 61 -7.34 -0.42 1.40
C TYR A 61 -6.28 -0.08 2.46
N ALA A 62 -6.60 -0.25 3.74
CA ALA A 62 -5.66 -0.01 4.83
C ALA A 62 -4.43 -0.93 4.75
N SER A 63 -4.60 -2.19 4.32
CA SER A 63 -3.50 -3.12 4.05
C SER A 63 -2.56 -2.58 2.97
N TRP A 64 -3.10 -2.09 1.87
CA TRP A 64 -2.29 -1.57 0.75
C TRP A 64 -1.55 -0.26 1.07
N VAL A 65 -2.05 0.55 1.99
CA VAL A 65 -1.39 1.80 2.42
C VAL A 65 -0.38 1.55 3.53
N GLY A 66 -0.68 0.64 4.46
CA GLY A 66 0.12 0.50 5.67
C GLY A 66 0.45 -0.93 6.11
N GLY A 67 0.05 -1.95 5.32
CA GLY A 67 0.31 -3.36 5.60
C GLY A 67 -0.78 -4.04 6.42
N SER A 68 -0.66 -5.37 6.56
CA SER A 68 -1.65 -6.24 7.21
C SER A 68 -1.98 -5.87 8.66
N ALA A 69 -1.06 -5.19 9.36
CA ALA A 69 -1.32 -4.68 10.70
C ALA A 69 -2.42 -3.60 10.71
N ASN A 70 -2.47 -2.76 9.67
CA ASN A 70 -3.53 -1.77 9.52
C ASN A 70 -4.86 -2.42 9.14
N MET A 71 -4.82 -3.48 8.35
CA MET A 71 -6.00 -4.27 8.02
C MET A 71 -6.67 -4.85 9.26
N ALA A 72 -5.88 -5.46 10.17
CA ALA A 72 -6.36 -5.97 11.45
C ALA A 72 -6.90 -4.85 12.36
N ALA A 73 -6.23 -3.71 12.40
CA ALA A 73 -6.70 -2.57 13.20
C ALA A 73 -8.06 -2.02 12.72
N ILE A 74 -8.33 -2.06 11.42
CA ILE A 74 -9.64 -1.68 10.87
C ILE A 74 -10.70 -2.73 11.20
N GLU A 75 -10.37 -4.03 11.17
CA GLU A 75 -11.28 -5.10 11.60
C GLU A 75 -11.71 -4.93 13.06
N ASP A 76 -10.76 -4.61 13.95
CA ASP A 76 -11.05 -4.36 15.36
C ASP A 76 -11.87 -3.09 15.61
N ALA A 77 -11.69 -2.06 14.77
CA ALA A 77 -12.30 -0.75 14.96
C ALA A 77 -13.69 -0.60 14.33
N LEU A 78 -14.00 -1.39 13.32
CA LEU A 78 -15.23 -1.30 12.53
C LEU A 78 -16.05 -2.60 12.57
N PRO A 79 -17.37 -2.53 12.44
CA PRO A 79 -18.20 -3.72 12.29
C PRO A 79 -17.98 -4.33 10.90
N VAL A 80 -17.05 -5.25 10.80
CA VAL A 80 -16.72 -5.94 9.55
C VAL A 80 -17.35 -7.33 9.54
N ASP A 81 -18.01 -7.69 8.44
CA ASP A 81 -18.52 -9.05 8.26
C ASP A 81 -17.36 -10.05 8.11
N SER A 82 -17.32 -11.07 8.98
CA SER A 82 -16.21 -12.04 9.03
C SER A 82 -16.00 -12.80 7.72
N GLY A 83 -17.07 -13.05 6.98
CA GLY A 83 -17.00 -13.71 5.68
C GLY A 83 -16.36 -12.80 4.63
N ALA A 84 -16.82 -11.56 4.54
CA ALA A 84 -16.26 -10.56 3.64
C ALA A 84 -14.78 -10.24 3.98
N TYR A 85 -14.45 -10.16 5.27
CA TYR A 85 -13.07 -9.96 5.72
C TYR A 85 -12.14 -11.10 5.31
N SER A 86 -12.57 -12.34 5.52
CA SER A 86 -11.79 -13.53 5.12
C SER A 86 -11.53 -13.57 3.60
N CYS A 87 -12.52 -13.20 2.80
CA CYS A 87 -12.33 -13.06 1.35
C CYS A 87 -11.36 -11.94 1.00
N ALA A 88 -11.45 -10.78 1.66
CA ALA A 88 -10.54 -9.67 1.46
C ALA A 88 -9.10 -10.04 1.82
N LEU A 89 -8.89 -10.78 2.91
CA LEU A 89 -7.57 -11.26 3.35
C LEU A 89 -6.96 -12.24 2.34
N ALA A 90 -7.77 -13.16 1.81
CA ALA A 90 -7.32 -14.11 0.77
C ALA A 90 -6.93 -13.37 -0.53
N LEU A 91 -7.74 -12.40 -0.94
CA LEU A 91 -7.46 -11.53 -2.09
C LEU A 91 -6.19 -10.71 -1.88
N ASP A 92 -6.02 -10.10 -0.71
CA ASP A 92 -4.83 -9.32 -0.35
C ASP A 92 -3.57 -10.15 -0.51
N THR A 93 -3.55 -11.34 0.06
CA THR A 93 -2.41 -12.26 0.01
C THR A 93 -2.08 -12.69 -1.43
N ALA A 94 -3.09 -13.02 -2.22
CA ALA A 94 -2.91 -13.43 -3.61
C ALA A 94 -2.39 -12.27 -4.47
N CYS A 95 -3.03 -11.11 -4.40
CA CYS A 95 -2.64 -9.92 -5.15
C CYS A 95 -1.25 -9.44 -4.75
N TYR A 96 -0.92 -9.43 -3.45
CA TYR A 96 0.38 -9.05 -2.94
C TYR A 96 1.49 -9.97 -3.47
N SER A 97 1.24 -11.29 -3.49
CA SER A 97 2.22 -12.26 -4.02
C SER A 97 2.51 -12.05 -5.50
N LEU A 98 1.46 -11.82 -6.30
CA LEU A 98 1.60 -11.48 -7.72
C LEU A 98 2.33 -10.15 -7.92
N TRP A 99 2.01 -9.14 -7.09
CA TRP A 99 2.60 -7.82 -7.16
C TRP A 99 4.10 -7.84 -6.87
N ILE A 100 4.52 -8.58 -5.82
CA ILE A 100 5.95 -8.77 -5.51
C ILE A 100 6.68 -9.44 -6.67
N ALA A 101 6.12 -10.49 -7.26
CA ALA A 101 6.73 -11.17 -8.41
C ALA A 101 6.93 -10.21 -9.59
N LEU A 102 5.90 -9.37 -9.87
CA LEU A 102 5.97 -8.32 -10.89
C LEU A 102 7.05 -7.27 -10.59
N LEU A 103 7.15 -6.82 -9.34
CA LEU A 103 8.16 -5.84 -8.93
C LEU A 103 9.57 -6.41 -9.04
N LEU A 104 9.80 -7.65 -8.62
CA LEU A 104 11.10 -8.31 -8.76
C LEU A 104 11.51 -8.45 -10.22
N PHE A 105 10.55 -8.72 -11.11
CA PHE A 105 10.80 -8.72 -12.54
C PHE A 105 11.12 -7.30 -13.05
N ALA A 106 10.37 -6.28 -12.62
CA ALA A 106 10.56 -4.89 -13.02
C ALA A 106 11.91 -4.32 -12.58
N VAL A 107 12.44 -4.73 -11.43
CA VAL A 107 13.76 -4.28 -10.92
C VAL A 107 14.89 -4.56 -11.93
N LYS A 108 14.82 -5.67 -12.67
CA LYS A 108 15.80 -5.98 -13.72
C LYS A 108 15.87 -4.91 -14.82
N TYR A 109 14.78 -4.20 -15.04
CA TYR A 109 14.68 -3.15 -16.06
C TYR A 109 14.84 -1.74 -15.50
N ALA A 110 14.98 -1.59 -14.17
CA ALA A 110 15.08 -0.29 -13.50
C ALA A 110 16.21 0.58 -14.05
N GLN A 111 17.39 0.00 -14.31
CA GLN A 111 18.53 0.73 -14.88
C GLN A 111 18.25 1.26 -16.28
N LYS A 112 17.57 0.46 -17.14
CA LYS A 112 17.19 0.89 -18.49
C LYS A 112 16.15 2.01 -18.42
N TRP A 113 15.19 1.89 -17.50
CA TRP A 113 14.16 2.89 -17.26
C TRP A 113 14.76 4.20 -16.75
N ASN A 114 15.65 4.15 -15.77
CA ASN A 114 16.31 5.33 -15.21
C ASN A 114 17.13 6.07 -16.27
N LYS A 115 17.82 5.36 -17.15
CA LYS A 115 18.54 5.95 -18.30
C LYS A 115 17.58 6.63 -19.29
N ALA A 116 16.46 5.99 -19.59
CA ALA A 116 15.46 6.54 -20.51
C ALA A 116 14.78 7.80 -19.94
N CYS A 117 14.49 7.80 -18.65
CA CYS A 117 13.88 8.95 -17.96
C CYS A 117 14.89 10.01 -17.51
N LYS A 118 16.20 9.81 -17.73
CA LYS A 118 17.29 10.69 -17.23
C LYS A 118 17.13 10.97 -15.73
N ALA A 119 16.74 9.94 -14.96
CA ALA A 119 16.50 10.08 -13.53
C ALA A 119 17.84 10.19 -12.77
N ASP A 120 17.94 11.19 -11.88
CA ASP A 120 19.06 11.31 -10.96
C ASP A 120 18.84 10.40 -9.75
N THR A 121 19.56 9.28 -9.70
CA THR A 121 19.49 8.28 -8.62
C THR A 121 20.53 8.48 -7.54
N SER A 122 21.40 9.50 -7.65
CA SER A 122 22.55 9.71 -6.76
C SER A 122 22.18 9.77 -5.27
N LYS A 123 21.04 10.38 -4.94
CA LYS A 123 20.55 10.47 -3.55
C LYS A 123 20.03 9.13 -3.02
N LEU A 124 19.40 8.33 -3.88
CA LEU A 124 18.91 7.00 -3.50
C LEU A 124 20.07 6.02 -3.29
N ASP A 125 21.07 6.08 -4.18
CA ASP A 125 22.26 5.26 -4.09
C ASP A 125 23.08 5.60 -2.83
N ALA A 126 23.17 6.87 -2.46
CA ALA A 126 23.82 7.32 -1.23
C ALA A 126 23.08 6.84 0.05
N VAL A 127 21.75 6.79 0.03
CA VAL A 127 20.95 6.28 1.16
C VAL A 127 21.02 4.75 1.24
N ALA A 128 21.11 4.06 0.12
CA ALA A 128 21.25 2.60 0.08
C ALA A 128 22.64 2.12 0.55
N ALA A 129 23.67 2.97 0.43
CA ALA A 129 25.03 2.66 0.86
C ALA A 129 25.32 3.01 2.33
N ALA A 130 24.41 3.70 3.03
CA ALA A 130 24.53 4.14 4.43
C ALA A 130 23.78 3.25 5.40
#